data_37358ca09a4f4f289a9506c984cc6c03
#
_entry.id   37358ca09a4f4f289a9506c984cc6c03
#
_cell.length_a   1.000
_cell.length_b   1.000
_cell.length_c   1.000
_cell.angle_alpha   90.00
_cell.angle_beta   90.00
_cell.angle_gamma   90.00
#
_symmetry.space_group_name_H-M   'P 1'
#
loop_
_entity.id
_entity.type
_entity.pdbx_description
1 polymer ?
#
loop_
_entity_poly.entity_id
_entity_poly.type
_entity_poly.pdbx_seq_one_letter_code
_entity_poly.pdbx_strand_id
1 'polypeptide(L)'
;MAADNKDRRRHKRNDIKPKFIISNTPQTVSKKISEAQQLQLDIIEHTNFNFFNGRKIVELLKANHKMWRSVLMPLDLVSLRDMANGHWHADTIYIYPENGYQFQLERLVREQFEADEIQWFGGSEAEDILATTEIENESHMILSIWWD
;
A
#
# COMPACT_ATOMS: atom_id res chain seq x y z
N MET A 1 -15.10 75.11 -46.07
CA MET A 1 -14.16 74.02 -46.39
C MET A 1 -13.89 73.24 -45.11
N ALA A 2 -14.28 71.97 -45.12
CA ALA A 2 -14.26 71.12 -43.98
C ALA A 2 -12.84 70.69 -43.60
N ALA A 3 -12.54 70.62 -42.29
CA ALA A 3 -11.38 69.93 -41.74
C ALA A 3 -11.88 68.89 -40.75
N ASP A 4 -11.67 67.67 -41.15
CA ASP A 4 -12.08 66.42 -40.54
C ASP A 4 -11.20 66.13 -39.31
N ASN A 5 -11.80 66.05 -38.12
CA ASN A 5 -11.12 65.80 -36.85
C ASN A 5 -11.33 64.33 -36.44
N LYS A 6 -10.35 63.48 -36.86
CA LYS A 6 -10.31 62.04 -36.50
C LYS A 6 -9.84 61.86 -35.06
N ASP A 7 -10.77 61.68 -34.19
CA ASP A 7 -10.57 61.33 -32.78
C ASP A 7 -10.06 59.87 -32.68
N ARG A 8 -8.75 59.69 -32.41
CA ARG A 8 -8.13 58.38 -32.19
C ARG A 8 -8.30 57.97 -30.73
N ARG A 9 -9.36 57.24 -30.42
CA ARG A 9 -9.52 56.57 -29.12
C ARG A 9 -8.48 55.48 -29.03
N ARG A 10 -7.45 55.70 -28.20
CA ARG A 10 -6.50 54.64 -27.75
C ARG A 10 -7.21 53.71 -26.78
N HIS A 11 -7.50 52.48 -27.23
CA HIS A 11 -7.87 51.38 -26.35
C HIS A 11 -6.65 51.01 -25.53
N LYS A 12 -6.68 51.31 -24.22
CA LYS A 12 -5.75 50.72 -23.24
C LYS A 12 -6.13 49.23 -23.10
N ARG A 13 -5.31 48.35 -23.67
CA ARG A 13 -5.37 46.93 -23.35
C ARG A 13 -4.86 46.77 -21.92
N ASN A 14 -5.74 46.38 -21.02
CA ASN A 14 -5.38 45.88 -19.68
C ASN A 14 -4.84 44.46 -19.86
N ASP A 15 -3.52 44.33 -19.87
CA ASP A 15 -2.84 43.04 -19.78
C ASP A 15 -3.01 42.49 -18.36
N ILE A 16 -4.11 41.80 -18.12
CA ILE A 16 -4.28 40.99 -16.94
C ILE A 16 -3.46 39.72 -17.12
N LYS A 17 -2.24 39.71 -16.60
CA LYS A 17 -1.43 38.48 -16.49
C LYS A 17 -2.11 37.55 -15.51
N PRO A 18 -2.45 36.32 -15.91
CA PRO A 18 -2.98 35.34 -14.96
C PRO A 18 -1.88 35.02 -13.95
N LYS A 19 -2.11 35.32 -12.67
CA LYS A 19 -1.31 34.82 -11.57
C LYS A 19 -1.57 33.33 -11.42
N PHE A 20 -0.68 32.49 -11.94
CA PHE A 20 -0.63 31.09 -11.61
C PHE A 20 -0.18 31.00 -10.15
N ILE A 21 -1.13 30.77 -9.25
CA ILE A 21 -0.83 30.37 -7.88
C ILE A 21 -0.52 28.86 -7.95
N ILE A 22 0.77 28.55 -8.02
CA ILE A 22 1.24 27.18 -7.81
C ILE A 22 1.13 26.95 -6.29
N SER A 23 0.02 26.41 -5.84
CA SER A 23 -0.07 25.89 -4.48
C SER A 23 0.71 24.58 -4.42
N ASN A 24 1.99 24.66 -4.11
CA ASN A 24 2.83 23.53 -3.74
C ASN A 24 2.50 23.08 -2.32
N THR A 25 1.26 22.70 -2.06
CA THR A 25 0.94 21.88 -0.91
C THR A 25 1.04 20.44 -1.38
N PRO A 26 1.96 19.62 -0.87
CA PRO A 26 1.93 18.20 -1.14
C PRO A 26 0.62 17.67 -0.58
N GLN A 27 -0.35 17.41 -1.46
CA GLN A 27 -1.51 16.62 -1.09
C GLN A 27 -0.95 15.24 -0.79
N THR A 28 -0.77 14.93 0.48
CA THR A 28 -0.64 13.56 0.97
C THR A 28 -1.97 12.89 0.67
N VAL A 29 -2.06 12.30 -0.53
CA VAL A 29 -3.17 11.40 -0.86
C VAL A 29 -3.02 10.24 0.09
N SER A 30 -3.85 10.21 1.13
CA SER A 30 -3.96 9.08 2.04
C SER A 30 -4.33 7.88 1.18
N LYS A 31 -3.40 6.94 1.04
CA LYS A 31 -3.60 5.71 0.27
C LYS A 31 -4.73 4.93 0.91
N LYS A 32 -5.86 4.82 0.20
CA LYS A 32 -7.04 4.12 0.70
C LYS A 32 -6.81 2.60 0.59
N ILE A 33 -7.07 1.86 1.65
CA ILE A 33 -7.13 0.39 1.64
C ILE A 33 -8.32 -0.04 0.78
N SER A 34 -8.11 -0.94 -0.19
CA SER A 34 -9.17 -1.49 -1.02
C SER A 34 -10.10 -2.40 -0.19
N GLU A 35 -11.34 -2.61 -0.67
CA GLU A 35 -12.27 -3.53 0.01
C GLU A 35 -11.72 -4.95 0.11
N ALA A 36 -11.10 -5.47 -0.96
CA ALA A 36 -10.47 -6.79 -0.95
C ALA A 36 -9.36 -6.88 0.09
N GLN A 37 -8.53 -5.85 0.18
CA GLN A 37 -7.46 -5.79 1.17
C GLN A 37 -8.02 -5.67 2.60
N GLN A 38 -9.13 -4.94 2.80
CA GLN A 38 -9.78 -4.87 4.10
C GLN A 38 -10.34 -6.22 4.54
N LEU A 39 -10.99 -6.96 3.65
CA LEU A 39 -11.46 -8.33 3.94
C LEU A 39 -10.30 -9.26 4.31
N GLN A 40 -9.16 -9.12 3.65
CA GLN A 40 -7.97 -9.88 3.99
C GLN A 40 -7.43 -9.51 5.38
N LEU A 41 -7.42 -8.23 5.72
CA LEU A 41 -7.05 -7.79 7.07
C LEU A 41 -8.02 -8.28 8.14
N ASP A 42 -9.32 -8.35 7.83
CA ASP A 42 -10.33 -8.89 8.74
C ASP A 42 -10.11 -10.38 9.02
N ILE A 43 -9.72 -11.16 8.01
CA ILE A 43 -9.32 -12.58 8.20
C ILE A 43 -8.10 -12.66 9.12
N ILE A 44 -7.06 -11.86 8.87
CA ILE A 44 -5.86 -11.84 9.70
C ILE A 44 -6.19 -11.43 11.13
N GLU A 45 -7.04 -10.43 11.32
CA GLU A 45 -7.45 -9.94 12.66
C GLU A 45 -8.10 -11.02 13.51
N HIS A 46 -8.85 -11.92 12.88
CA HIS A 46 -9.54 -13.05 13.54
C HIS A 46 -8.68 -14.32 13.66
N THR A 47 -7.48 -14.31 13.11
CA THR A 47 -6.54 -15.42 13.21
C THR A 47 -5.74 -15.32 14.50
N ASN A 48 -5.65 -16.43 15.21
CA ASN A 48 -4.83 -16.56 16.42
C ASN A 48 -4.20 -17.94 16.44
N PHE A 49 -2.87 -18.01 16.44
CA PHE A 49 -2.13 -19.26 16.40
C PHE A 49 -0.78 -19.07 17.10
N ASN A 50 -0.51 -19.81 18.16
CA ASN A 50 0.71 -19.68 18.96
C ASN A 50 1.01 -18.21 19.31
N PHE A 51 2.13 -17.66 18.85
CA PHE A 51 2.50 -16.25 19.04
C PHE A 51 1.92 -15.31 17.98
N PHE A 52 1.23 -15.85 16.98
CA PHE A 52 0.53 -15.05 15.98
C PHE A 52 -0.69 -14.36 16.60
N ASN A 53 -0.59 -13.08 16.82
CA ASN A 53 -1.68 -12.23 17.31
C ASN A 53 -2.22 -11.37 16.16
N GLY A 54 -3.23 -11.87 15.47
CA GLY A 54 -3.80 -11.22 14.28
C GLY A 54 -4.27 -9.79 14.54
N ARG A 55 -4.92 -9.52 15.67
CA ARG A 55 -5.38 -8.19 16.03
C ARG A 55 -4.23 -7.19 16.15
N LYS A 56 -3.19 -7.55 16.91
CA LYS A 56 -1.98 -6.71 17.07
C LYS A 56 -1.32 -6.45 15.72
N ILE A 57 -1.20 -7.50 14.89
CA ILE A 57 -0.59 -7.40 13.56
C ILE A 57 -1.37 -6.44 12.66
N VAL A 58 -2.70 -6.55 12.60
CA VAL A 58 -3.55 -5.68 11.79
C VAL A 58 -3.49 -4.23 12.26
N GLU A 59 -3.47 -3.98 13.57
CA GLU A 59 -3.29 -2.63 14.12
C GLU A 59 -1.95 -2.02 13.66
N LEU A 60 -0.86 -2.78 13.73
CA LEU A 60 0.47 -2.36 13.28
C LEU A 60 0.52 -2.12 11.76
N LEU A 61 -0.09 -2.99 10.97
CA LEU A 61 -0.20 -2.83 9.51
C LEU A 61 -0.98 -1.57 9.14
N LYS A 62 -2.14 -1.33 9.76
CA LYS A 62 -2.96 -0.13 9.52
C LYS A 62 -2.22 1.15 9.92
N ALA A 63 -1.53 1.15 11.06
CA ALA A 63 -0.73 2.29 11.54
C ALA A 63 0.46 2.62 10.60
N ASN A 64 0.96 1.62 9.88
CA ASN A 64 2.10 1.73 8.98
C ASN A 64 1.73 1.52 7.50
N HIS A 65 0.49 1.82 7.13
CA HIS A 65 -0.07 1.57 5.80
C HIS A 65 0.74 2.15 4.64
N LYS A 66 1.51 3.21 4.86
CA LYS A 66 2.41 3.78 3.85
C LYS A 66 3.58 2.89 3.45
N MET A 67 3.90 1.85 4.25
CA MET A 67 5.08 1.00 4.04
C MET A 67 4.81 -0.20 3.14
N TRP A 68 3.56 -0.52 2.85
CA TRP A 68 3.19 -1.70 2.11
C TRP A 68 2.10 -1.44 1.08
N ARG A 69 2.08 -2.23 0.01
CA ARG A 69 1.09 -2.19 -1.08
C ARG A 69 -0.06 -3.15 -0.83
N SER A 70 0.27 -4.36 -0.42
CA SER A 70 -0.70 -5.41 -0.11
C SER A 70 -0.17 -6.40 0.92
N VAL A 71 -1.11 -7.09 1.56
CA VAL A 71 -0.85 -8.14 2.54
C VAL A 71 -1.74 -9.32 2.20
N LEU A 72 -1.20 -10.52 2.27
CA LEU A 72 -1.91 -11.76 1.99
C LEU A 72 -1.58 -12.82 3.03
N MET A 73 -2.62 -13.46 3.57
CA MET A 73 -2.53 -14.72 4.29
C MET A 73 -2.86 -15.85 3.29
N PRO A 74 -1.95 -16.79 3.02
CA PRO A 74 -2.26 -17.91 2.11
C PRO A 74 -3.37 -18.78 2.70
N LEU A 75 -4.47 -18.90 1.95
CA LEU A 75 -5.65 -19.64 2.40
C LEU A 75 -5.61 -21.13 2.02
N ASP A 76 -4.63 -21.58 1.26
CA ASP A 76 -4.43 -22.98 0.89
C ASP A 76 -4.11 -23.90 2.08
N LEU A 77 -3.69 -23.34 3.20
CA LEU A 77 -3.46 -24.02 4.46
C LEU A 77 -4.74 -24.21 5.30
N VAL A 78 -5.84 -23.52 4.95
CA VAL A 78 -7.09 -23.56 5.70
C VAL A 78 -7.95 -24.72 5.22
N SER A 79 -8.34 -25.64 6.11
CA SER A 79 -9.16 -26.79 5.79
C SER A 79 -10.67 -26.52 5.98
N LEU A 80 -11.51 -27.23 5.21
CA LEU A 80 -12.97 -27.18 5.40
C LEU A 80 -13.39 -27.63 6.82
N ARG A 81 -12.66 -28.55 7.42
CA ARG A 81 -12.89 -28.99 8.79
C ARG A 81 -12.70 -27.85 9.79
N ASP A 82 -11.65 -27.08 9.62
CA ASP A 82 -11.32 -25.97 10.51
C ASP A 82 -12.33 -24.85 10.35
N MET A 83 -12.75 -24.55 9.12
CA MET A 83 -13.82 -23.59 8.83
C MET A 83 -15.16 -23.95 9.45
N ALA A 84 -15.53 -25.26 9.40
CA ALA A 84 -16.76 -25.76 10.02
C ALA A 84 -16.78 -25.59 11.55
N ASN A 85 -15.61 -25.60 12.18
CA ASN A 85 -15.45 -25.44 13.62
C ASN A 85 -15.19 -23.98 14.06
N GLY A 86 -15.16 -23.03 13.14
CA GLY A 86 -14.85 -21.63 13.43
C GLY A 86 -13.39 -21.37 13.80
N HIS A 87 -12.50 -22.30 13.46
CA HIS A 87 -11.06 -22.20 13.68
C HIS A 87 -10.34 -22.29 12.34
N TRP A 88 -9.24 -21.57 12.21
CA TRP A 88 -8.25 -21.83 11.17
C TRP A 88 -6.86 -21.52 11.68
N HIS A 89 -5.93 -22.32 11.21
CA HIS A 89 -4.52 -22.18 11.50
C HIS A 89 -3.84 -21.71 10.23
N ALA A 90 -3.50 -20.43 10.19
CA ALA A 90 -2.62 -19.91 9.18
C ALA A 90 -1.44 -19.31 9.93
N ASP A 91 -0.27 -19.76 9.57
CA ASP A 91 0.98 -19.48 10.24
C ASP A 91 1.87 -18.50 9.43
N THR A 92 1.39 -18.05 8.28
CA THR A 92 2.19 -17.29 7.33
C THR A 92 1.45 -16.05 6.84
N ILE A 93 2.18 -14.94 6.72
CA ILE A 93 1.73 -13.72 6.04
C ILE A 93 2.77 -13.30 5.00
N TYR A 94 2.29 -12.91 3.83
CA TYR A 94 3.10 -12.23 2.82
C TYR A 94 2.79 -10.76 2.80
N ILE A 95 3.82 -9.92 2.77
CA ILE A 95 3.69 -8.47 2.62
C ILE A 95 4.45 -8.01 1.39
N TYR A 96 3.74 -7.36 0.46
CA TYR A 96 4.34 -6.66 -0.66
C TYR A 96 4.65 -5.22 -0.25
N PRO A 97 5.93 -4.85 -0.12
CA PRO A 97 6.32 -3.53 0.39
C PRO A 97 6.05 -2.42 -0.62
N GLU A 98 5.89 -1.22 -0.13
CA GLU A 98 6.00 -0.01 -0.95
C GLU A 98 7.48 0.27 -1.24
N ASN A 99 7.78 0.80 -2.42
CA ASN A 99 9.14 1.08 -2.85
C ASN A 99 9.86 2.00 -1.85
N GLY A 100 11.07 1.60 -1.47
CA GLY A 100 11.90 2.34 -0.53
C GLY A 100 11.57 2.10 0.95
N TYR A 101 10.57 1.27 1.27
CA TYR A 101 10.20 0.95 2.65
C TYR A 101 10.60 -0.45 3.12
N GLN A 102 11.30 -1.23 2.31
CA GLN A 102 11.67 -2.61 2.63
C GLN A 102 12.36 -2.73 3.99
N PHE A 103 13.38 -1.90 4.22
CA PHE A 103 14.13 -1.93 5.47
C PHE A 103 13.28 -1.54 6.69
N GLN A 104 12.46 -0.49 6.57
CA GLN A 104 11.60 -0.04 7.67
C GLN A 104 10.51 -1.08 7.98
N LEU A 105 9.96 -1.71 6.93
CA LEU A 105 8.98 -2.78 7.09
C LEU A 105 9.58 -4.00 7.78
N GLU A 106 10.74 -4.47 7.33
CA GLU A 106 11.44 -5.58 7.98
C GLU A 106 11.74 -5.28 9.45
N ARG A 107 12.21 -4.07 9.75
CA ARG A 107 12.46 -3.67 11.13
C ARG A 107 11.19 -3.68 11.97
N LEU A 108 10.08 -3.15 11.46
CA LEU A 108 8.78 -3.19 12.14
C LEU A 108 8.37 -4.63 12.47
N VAL A 109 8.51 -5.54 11.51
CA VAL A 109 8.16 -6.95 11.68
C VAL A 109 9.03 -7.61 12.72
N ARG A 110 10.36 -7.45 12.64
CA ARG A 110 11.30 -8.03 13.61
C ARG A 110 11.09 -7.53 15.04
N GLU A 111 10.74 -6.25 15.20
CA GLU A 111 10.58 -5.65 16.52
C GLU A 111 9.19 -5.89 17.14
N GLN A 112 8.13 -6.12 16.34
CA GLN A 112 6.78 -6.01 16.82
C GLN A 112 5.88 -7.23 16.55
N PHE A 113 6.21 -8.08 15.56
CA PHE A 113 5.32 -9.16 15.14
C PHE A 113 5.51 -10.46 15.91
N GLU A 114 6.62 -10.59 16.64
CA GLU A 114 6.94 -11.81 17.41
C GLU A 114 6.95 -13.09 16.53
N ALA A 115 7.43 -12.93 15.28
CA ALA A 115 7.53 -14.00 14.31
C ALA A 115 8.77 -14.87 14.54
N ASP A 116 8.66 -16.16 14.22
CA ASP A 116 9.77 -17.11 14.34
C ASP A 116 10.74 -16.99 13.16
N GLU A 117 10.20 -16.80 11.96
CA GLU A 117 11.02 -16.65 10.75
C GLU A 117 10.54 -15.48 9.88
N ILE A 118 11.49 -14.76 9.31
CA ILE A 118 11.27 -13.64 8.40
C ILE A 118 12.21 -13.81 7.23
N GLN A 119 11.66 -13.95 6.02
CA GLN A 119 12.40 -14.18 4.79
C GLN A 119 11.95 -13.26 3.67
N TRP A 120 12.90 -12.82 2.84
CA TRP A 120 12.62 -12.13 1.60
C TRP A 120 12.59 -13.11 0.43
N PHE A 121 11.50 -13.11 -0.31
CA PHE A 121 11.39 -13.78 -1.61
C PHE A 121 11.61 -12.77 -2.72
N GLY A 122 12.35 -13.18 -3.76
CA GLY A 122 12.62 -12.38 -4.94
C GLY A 122 12.56 -13.23 -6.22
N GLY A 123 12.70 -12.60 -7.38
CA GLY A 123 12.68 -13.30 -8.67
C GLY A 123 11.41 -14.12 -8.87
N SER A 124 11.55 -15.36 -9.34
CA SER A 124 10.41 -16.24 -9.66
C SER A 124 9.50 -16.54 -8.47
N GLU A 125 10.03 -16.66 -7.27
CA GLU A 125 9.21 -16.90 -6.07
C GLU A 125 8.28 -15.72 -5.78
N ALA A 126 8.79 -14.48 -5.90
CA ALA A 126 7.96 -13.29 -5.74
C ALA A 126 6.94 -13.15 -6.87
N GLU A 127 7.30 -13.50 -8.10
CA GLU A 127 6.40 -13.49 -9.26
C GLU A 127 5.25 -14.47 -9.08
N ASP A 128 5.51 -15.66 -8.57
CA ASP A 128 4.48 -16.66 -8.29
C ASP A 128 3.48 -16.17 -7.23
N ILE A 129 3.97 -15.56 -6.15
CA ILE A 129 3.12 -15.02 -5.08
C ILE A 129 2.31 -13.81 -5.58
N LEU A 130 2.92 -12.96 -6.41
CA LEU A 130 2.25 -11.79 -7.00
C LEU A 130 1.31 -12.17 -8.15
N ALA A 131 1.37 -13.41 -8.64
CA ALA A 131 0.66 -13.88 -9.84
C ALA A 131 0.88 -12.98 -11.06
N THR A 132 2.11 -12.54 -11.27
CA THR A 132 2.52 -11.71 -12.38
C THR A 132 3.79 -12.25 -13.03
N THR A 133 3.86 -12.17 -14.36
CA THR A 133 5.08 -12.44 -15.14
C THR A 133 5.65 -11.15 -15.74
N GLU A 134 4.99 -10.02 -15.51
CA GLU A 134 5.44 -8.73 -16.01
C GLU A 134 6.52 -8.17 -15.09
N ILE A 135 7.76 -8.35 -15.49
CA ILE A 135 8.91 -7.67 -14.90
C ILE A 135 8.92 -6.24 -15.47
N GLU A 136 8.09 -5.37 -14.96
CA GLU A 136 8.34 -3.94 -15.10
C GLU A 136 9.55 -3.62 -14.23
N ASN A 137 10.76 -3.54 -14.77
CA ASN A 137 12.00 -2.93 -14.27
C ASN A 137 12.20 -2.75 -12.73
N GLU A 138 11.31 -3.28 -11.92
CA GLU A 138 11.34 -3.26 -10.46
C GLU A 138 11.68 -4.67 -9.97
N SER A 139 12.66 -4.77 -9.09
CA SER A 139 12.89 -6.02 -8.37
C SER A 139 11.72 -6.24 -7.41
N HIS A 140 10.80 -7.12 -7.78
CA HIS A 140 9.72 -7.54 -6.89
C HIS A 140 10.32 -8.31 -5.72
N MET A 141 10.02 -7.84 -4.51
CA MET A 141 10.43 -8.49 -3.27
C MET A 141 9.20 -8.65 -2.39
N ILE A 142 9.00 -9.84 -1.85
CA ILE A 142 7.92 -10.15 -0.91
C ILE A 142 8.52 -10.51 0.43
N LEU A 143 8.03 -9.91 1.50
CA LEU A 143 8.38 -10.29 2.86
C LEU A 143 7.45 -11.42 3.31
N SER A 144 8.03 -12.59 3.51
CA SER A 144 7.37 -13.74 4.13
C SER A 144 7.64 -13.74 5.62
N ILE A 145 6.60 -13.95 6.41
CA ILE A 145 6.64 -13.94 7.86
C ILE A 145 5.93 -15.20 8.34
N TRP A 146 6.60 -15.98 9.17
CA TRP A 146 6.09 -17.27 9.64
C TRP A 146 6.16 -17.38 11.16
N TRP A 147 5.18 -18.08 11.73
CA TRP A 147 5.06 -18.43 13.15
C TRP A 147 4.92 -19.93 13.34
N ASP A 148 5.65 -20.50 14.30
CA ASP A 148 5.55 -21.92 14.67
C ASP A 148 4.42 -22.17 15.68
#